data_0deab13c6b920ee919e34c761e5867cb
#
_entry.id   0deab13c6b920ee919e34c761e5867cb
#
_cell.length_a   1.000
_cell.length_b   1.000
_cell.length_c   1.000
_cell.angle_alpha   90.00
_cell.angle_beta   90.00
_cell.angle_gamma   90.00
#
_symmetry.space_group_name_H-M   'P 1'
#
loop_
_entity.id
_entity.type
_entity.pdbx_description
1 polymer ?
#
loop_
_entity_poly.entity_id
_entity_poly.type
_entity_poly.pdbx_seq_one_letter_code
_entity_poly.pdbx_strand_id
1 'polypeptide(L)'
;MKKLIVSLLCILLLGSVVVGCTTGSGNPASTTDPKGSTVETSGSDTSVKDGVPEGLNFKGTNIVTSYREDKVDYFVGDVDGDVMSEALYKANLAVEERLGITREFIPLLDEVLTSKIVESILSDEPYYDYVSIDQFFGTSYCSEGLYMDLSSLPYIDYSEPWYYSAYMETLSIGKGTRFFIAGDIYPIISSWTQATFWNKTVYGDSVSTDMTSLYKLVEDGGWTFDEMQKMCTMVYSDIDADHVVSAGDRIGACNSVYGADHLAFSMGMQLTSRNEDGYYDLVADTERNNDIVTKINDFFTKNTGYFMWTFDLDPNFTAIKFAADELLFYQSAFINIFGKEIRDMKSEFGVIPYPKYDENQKDYIATVHNAAFFVAIPSNTPDERLDAIAATIEAQGYQNWKDYRPVFFEEALKVKFNRDDENAEKVGEMIDLIRKSLSVDIAYIYSNNCSDLGRIAANCINTGRTLAQSIASDREKIQAGLDNLFEAFENNYRGK
;
A
#
# COMPACT_ATOMS: atom_id res chain seq x y z
N MET A 1 -2.64 -31.47 -38.96
CA MET A 1 -3.28 -31.55 -40.28
C MET A 1 -4.45 -30.58 -40.31
N LYS A 2 -4.47 -29.76 -41.41
CA LYS A 2 -5.52 -28.80 -41.87
C LYS A 2 -5.74 -27.58 -40.99
N LYS A 3 -5.21 -26.38 -41.23
CA LYS A 3 -5.28 -25.37 -42.30
C LYS A 3 -6.70 -25.17 -42.91
N LEU A 4 -7.24 -23.93 -42.80
CA LEU A 4 -7.89 -23.10 -43.79
C LEU A 4 -8.42 -21.84 -43.03
N ILE A 5 -7.94 -20.57 -43.21
CA ILE A 5 -7.95 -19.61 -44.31
C ILE A 5 -9.37 -19.35 -44.86
N VAL A 6 -9.83 -18.10 -44.73
CA VAL A 6 -10.58 -17.21 -45.64
C VAL A 6 -10.79 -15.91 -44.90
N SER A 7 -10.16 -14.77 -45.13
CA SER A 7 -10.12 -13.83 -46.26
C SER A 7 -11.34 -12.91 -46.38
N LEU A 8 -11.12 -11.63 -46.11
CA LEU A 8 -11.47 -10.41 -46.83
C LEU A 8 -12.94 -10.07 -47.14
N LEU A 9 -13.42 -8.92 -46.67
CA LEU A 9 -14.01 -7.92 -47.55
C LEU A 9 -14.01 -6.51 -46.95
N CYS A 10 -13.29 -5.58 -47.58
CA CYS A 10 -13.40 -4.14 -47.43
C CYS A 10 -14.67 -3.63 -48.18
N ILE A 11 -15.41 -2.66 -47.62
CA ILE A 11 -16.14 -1.66 -48.41
C ILE A 11 -16.07 -0.31 -47.71
N LEU A 12 -15.46 0.64 -48.38
CA LEU A 12 -15.50 2.08 -48.16
C LEU A 12 -16.91 2.63 -48.48
N LEU A 13 -17.37 3.60 -47.68
CA LEU A 13 -18.26 4.66 -48.21
C LEU A 13 -17.95 6.00 -47.52
N LEU A 14 -17.38 6.88 -48.29
CA LEU A 14 -17.26 8.32 -48.09
C LEU A 14 -18.63 9.01 -48.25
N GLY A 15 -18.90 10.00 -47.43
CA GLY A 15 -20.03 10.90 -47.57
C GLY A 15 -19.81 12.19 -46.76
N SER A 16 -19.19 13.16 -47.43
CA SER A 16 -19.03 14.54 -46.98
C SER A 16 -20.33 15.33 -47.23
N VAL A 17 -20.76 16.15 -46.26
CA VAL A 17 -21.54 17.37 -46.55
C VAL A 17 -21.07 18.50 -45.64
N VAL A 18 -20.82 19.61 -46.31
CA VAL A 18 -20.33 20.90 -45.78
C VAL A 18 -21.51 21.88 -45.74
N VAL A 19 -21.35 22.92 -44.90
CA VAL A 19 -21.88 24.30 -44.99
C VAL A 19 -23.08 24.69 -44.12
N GLY A 20 -22.85 25.78 -43.39
CA GLY A 20 -23.84 26.75 -43.01
C GLY A 20 -23.47 27.67 -41.84
N CYS A 21 -22.65 28.70 -42.11
CA CYS A 21 -22.54 29.87 -41.21
C CYS A 21 -23.81 30.74 -41.32
N THR A 22 -24.34 31.21 -40.18
CA THR A 22 -25.01 32.51 -40.12
C THR A 22 -24.71 33.20 -38.77
N THR A 23 -24.27 34.41 -38.90
CA THR A 23 -24.01 35.43 -37.87
C THR A 23 -25.29 35.95 -37.25
N GLY A 24 -25.29 36.17 -35.93
CA GLY A 24 -26.35 36.91 -35.24
C GLY A 24 -25.81 37.47 -33.91
N SER A 25 -25.62 38.78 -33.90
CA SER A 25 -25.17 39.58 -32.78
C SER A 25 -26.28 39.77 -31.74
N GLY A 26 -25.89 39.76 -30.45
CA GLY A 26 -26.77 40.18 -29.36
C GLY A 26 -26.11 39.96 -27.98
N ASN A 27 -25.64 41.05 -27.37
CA ASN A 27 -25.12 41.13 -25.99
C ASN A 27 -26.14 41.92 -25.15
N PRO A 28 -26.01 41.98 -23.79
CA PRO A 28 -25.69 41.01 -22.78
C PRO A 28 -26.74 40.93 -21.65
N ALA A 29 -26.82 39.85 -20.93
CA ALA A 29 -27.43 39.82 -19.62
C ALA A 29 -26.49 39.14 -18.62
N SER A 30 -26.07 39.89 -17.64
CA SER A 30 -25.31 39.54 -16.47
C SER A 30 -26.03 38.47 -15.65
N THR A 31 -25.39 37.29 -15.51
CA THR A 31 -25.70 36.37 -14.42
C THR A 31 -24.39 36.02 -13.68
N THR A 32 -24.40 36.33 -12.41
CA THR A 32 -23.35 36.06 -11.43
C THR A 32 -23.11 34.55 -11.35
N ASP A 33 -21.89 34.12 -11.71
CA ASP A 33 -21.40 32.79 -11.44
C ASP A 33 -21.26 32.56 -9.92
N PRO A 34 -21.72 31.44 -9.39
CA PRO A 34 -21.32 31.02 -8.06
C PRO A 34 -19.85 30.59 -8.12
N LYS A 35 -19.05 31.17 -7.22
CA LYS A 35 -17.67 30.77 -6.98
C LYS A 35 -17.61 29.25 -6.78
N GLY A 36 -17.14 28.54 -7.78
CA GLY A 36 -16.65 27.19 -7.62
C GLY A 36 -15.46 27.22 -6.68
N SER A 37 -15.61 26.57 -5.53
CA SER A 37 -14.50 26.22 -4.66
C SER A 37 -13.62 25.24 -5.46
N THR A 38 -12.49 25.72 -5.95
CA THR A 38 -11.44 24.85 -6.48
C THR A 38 -10.87 24.09 -5.29
N VAL A 39 -11.30 22.85 -5.13
CA VAL A 39 -10.53 21.85 -4.39
C VAL A 39 -9.15 21.84 -5.01
N GLU A 40 -8.12 22.21 -4.29
CA GLU A 40 -6.74 21.95 -4.67
C GLU A 40 -6.56 20.43 -4.68
N THR A 41 -6.98 19.78 -5.77
CA THR A 41 -6.43 18.51 -6.17
C THR A 41 -4.93 18.74 -6.25
N SER A 42 -4.15 17.96 -5.53
CA SER A 42 -2.69 17.92 -5.64
C SER A 42 -2.31 17.46 -7.06
N GLY A 43 -2.61 18.30 -8.03
CA GLY A 43 -2.02 18.25 -9.36
C GLY A 43 -0.52 18.30 -9.16
N SER A 44 0.22 17.47 -9.85
CA SER A 44 1.67 17.46 -9.83
C SER A 44 2.17 18.90 -9.95
N ASP A 45 2.78 19.41 -8.88
CA ASP A 45 3.42 20.71 -8.92
C ASP A 45 4.51 20.62 -10.00
N THR A 46 4.24 21.22 -11.16
CA THR A 46 5.15 21.19 -12.31
C THR A 46 6.48 21.90 -12.03
N SER A 47 6.63 22.53 -10.87
CA SER A 47 7.88 23.13 -10.39
C SER A 47 8.83 22.09 -9.76
N VAL A 48 8.34 20.94 -9.31
CA VAL A 48 9.15 19.88 -8.71
C VAL A 48 9.84 19.07 -9.81
N LYS A 49 11.16 18.91 -9.69
CA LYS A 49 12.00 18.12 -10.59
C LYS A 49 12.77 17.10 -9.79
N ASP A 50 13.01 15.93 -10.38
CA ASP A 50 13.91 14.95 -9.79
C ASP A 50 15.37 15.40 -9.78
N GLY A 51 16.23 14.68 -9.05
CA GLY A 51 17.65 14.96 -8.91
C GLY A 51 18.50 14.62 -10.13
N VAL A 52 17.91 14.00 -11.17
CA VAL A 52 18.69 13.56 -12.36
C VAL A 52 18.93 14.72 -13.32
N PRO A 53 20.20 15.04 -13.68
CA PRO A 53 20.53 16.13 -14.59
C PRO A 53 19.84 16.02 -15.95
N GLU A 54 19.40 17.17 -16.49
CA GLU A 54 18.86 17.24 -17.85
C GLU A 54 19.91 16.81 -18.89
N GLY A 55 19.52 15.93 -19.80
CA GLY A 55 20.40 15.44 -20.88
C GLY A 55 21.36 14.33 -20.46
N LEU A 56 21.30 13.83 -19.22
CA LEU A 56 22.04 12.65 -18.82
C LEU A 56 21.57 11.45 -19.67
N ASN A 57 22.53 10.72 -20.26
CA ASN A 57 22.22 9.62 -21.16
C ASN A 57 23.25 8.49 -21.04
N PHE A 58 22.79 7.28 -20.80
CA PHE A 58 23.60 6.09 -20.57
C PHE A 58 23.84 5.24 -21.82
N LYS A 59 23.53 5.76 -23.00
CA LYS A 59 23.91 5.22 -24.33
C LYS A 59 23.48 3.77 -24.57
N GLY A 60 22.30 3.41 -24.17
CA GLY A 60 21.75 2.07 -24.36
C GLY A 60 22.17 1.04 -23.30
N THR A 61 22.66 1.52 -22.15
CA THR A 61 22.93 0.63 -21.01
C THR A 61 21.66 -0.15 -20.65
N ASN A 62 21.80 -1.48 -20.55
CA ASN A 62 20.73 -2.35 -20.08
C ASN A 62 20.69 -2.35 -18.54
N ILE A 63 19.55 -2.07 -17.95
CA ILE A 63 19.29 -2.14 -16.51
C ILE A 63 18.47 -3.39 -16.24
N VAL A 64 19.04 -4.31 -15.48
CA VAL A 64 18.42 -5.60 -15.15
C VAL A 64 17.80 -5.54 -13.75
N THR A 65 16.52 -5.78 -13.66
CA THR A 65 15.79 -5.83 -12.36
C THR A 65 14.94 -7.08 -12.28
N SER A 66 14.76 -7.60 -11.06
CA SER A 66 13.81 -8.68 -10.82
C SER A 66 12.59 -8.19 -10.08
N TYR A 67 11.49 -8.88 -10.26
CA TYR A 67 10.25 -8.68 -9.55
C TYR A 67 9.53 -10.00 -9.26
N ARG A 68 8.61 -9.98 -8.31
CA ARG A 68 7.79 -11.14 -7.97
C ARG A 68 6.80 -11.45 -9.10
N GLU A 69 6.86 -12.66 -9.65
CA GLU A 69 6.18 -13.04 -10.90
C GLU A 69 4.64 -12.89 -10.88
N ASP A 70 4.00 -13.03 -9.69
CA ASP A 70 2.56 -12.87 -9.52
C ASP A 70 2.13 -11.38 -9.36
N LYS A 71 3.05 -10.43 -9.55
CA LYS A 71 2.87 -8.99 -9.34
C LYS A 71 3.27 -8.14 -10.57
N VAL A 72 3.24 -8.71 -11.76
CA VAL A 72 3.67 -8.05 -13.01
C VAL A 72 3.04 -6.67 -13.21
N ASP A 73 1.78 -6.49 -12.82
CA ASP A 73 1.02 -5.26 -12.99
C ASP A 73 1.58 -4.05 -12.23
N TYR A 74 2.48 -4.27 -11.26
CA TYR A 74 3.17 -3.21 -10.53
C TYR A 74 4.53 -2.84 -11.11
N PHE A 75 5.03 -3.56 -12.10
CA PHE A 75 6.39 -3.41 -12.59
C PHE A 75 6.46 -3.08 -14.07
N VAL A 76 5.73 -3.80 -14.90
CA VAL A 76 5.88 -3.71 -16.36
C VAL A 76 4.84 -2.80 -16.99
N GLY A 77 3.57 -2.96 -16.62
CA GLY A 77 2.45 -2.32 -17.29
C GLY A 77 2.20 -2.91 -18.69
N ASP A 78 1.09 -2.53 -19.31
CA ASP A 78 0.71 -2.97 -20.66
C ASP A 78 -0.03 -1.83 -21.38
N VAL A 79 0.34 -1.55 -22.62
CA VAL A 79 -0.27 -0.51 -23.44
C VAL A 79 -1.75 -0.80 -23.76
N ASP A 80 -2.13 -2.07 -23.83
CA ASP A 80 -3.50 -2.54 -24.06
C ASP A 80 -4.22 -2.93 -22.75
N GLY A 81 -3.61 -2.64 -21.60
CA GLY A 81 -4.14 -2.91 -20.27
C GLY A 81 -5.24 -1.94 -19.84
N ASP A 82 -5.59 -1.98 -18.55
CA ASP A 82 -6.45 -0.95 -17.98
C ASP A 82 -5.68 0.39 -17.83
N VAL A 83 -6.41 1.44 -17.41
CA VAL A 83 -5.85 2.81 -17.30
C VAL A 83 -4.62 2.88 -16.39
N MET A 84 -4.54 2.05 -15.35
CA MET A 84 -3.39 2.01 -14.44
C MET A 84 -2.19 1.32 -15.10
N SER A 85 -2.44 0.18 -15.75
CA SER A 85 -1.41 -0.58 -16.47
C SER A 85 -0.82 0.22 -17.63
N GLU A 86 -1.66 0.93 -18.39
CA GLU A 86 -1.22 1.85 -19.47
C GLU A 86 -0.38 3.02 -18.92
N ALA A 87 -0.78 3.61 -17.78
CA ALA A 87 -0.04 4.69 -17.15
C ALA A 87 1.36 4.24 -16.69
N LEU A 88 1.46 3.05 -16.10
CA LEU A 88 2.73 2.47 -15.69
C LEU A 88 3.63 2.15 -16.89
N TYR A 89 3.07 1.58 -17.97
CA TYR A 89 3.80 1.34 -19.21
C TYR A 89 4.40 2.63 -19.78
N LYS A 90 3.61 3.69 -19.86
CA LYS A 90 4.06 5.01 -20.35
C LYS A 90 5.14 5.62 -19.45
N ALA A 91 5.01 5.50 -18.14
CA ALA A 91 6.01 5.96 -17.19
C ALA A 91 7.34 5.21 -17.37
N ASN A 92 7.28 3.89 -17.55
CA ASN A 92 8.45 3.08 -17.83
C ASN A 92 9.16 3.52 -19.11
N LEU A 93 8.42 3.69 -20.19
CA LEU A 93 8.96 4.13 -21.50
C LEU A 93 9.58 5.52 -21.42
N ALA A 94 8.95 6.47 -20.72
CA ALA A 94 9.45 7.82 -20.55
C ALA A 94 10.82 7.86 -19.84
N VAL A 95 11.03 6.99 -18.84
CA VAL A 95 12.32 6.85 -18.15
C VAL A 95 13.40 6.27 -19.08
N GLU A 96 13.05 5.22 -19.85
CA GLU A 96 13.99 4.61 -20.80
C GLU A 96 14.43 5.59 -21.89
N GLU A 97 13.50 6.33 -22.48
CA GLU A 97 13.78 7.34 -23.51
C GLU A 97 14.63 8.48 -22.95
N ARG A 98 14.27 9.00 -21.76
CA ARG A 98 14.97 10.11 -21.12
C ARG A 98 16.42 9.78 -20.80
N LEU A 99 16.66 8.60 -20.23
CA LEU A 99 17.99 8.18 -19.77
C LEU A 99 18.81 7.46 -20.86
N GLY A 100 18.18 7.13 -22.00
CA GLY A 100 18.82 6.36 -23.06
C GLY A 100 19.24 4.97 -22.59
N ILE A 101 18.40 4.30 -21.81
CA ILE A 101 18.59 2.94 -21.27
C ILE A 101 17.62 1.96 -21.91
N THR A 102 17.86 0.69 -21.69
CA THR A 102 16.88 -0.38 -21.85
C THR A 102 16.69 -1.07 -20.51
N ARG A 103 15.53 -1.67 -20.26
CA ARG A 103 15.29 -2.43 -19.03
C ARG A 103 14.91 -3.85 -19.31
N GLU A 104 15.43 -4.74 -18.49
CA GLU A 104 15.08 -6.14 -18.47
C GLU A 104 14.44 -6.48 -17.13
N PHE A 105 13.17 -6.90 -17.17
CA PHE A 105 12.38 -7.26 -16.00
C PHE A 105 12.31 -8.79 -15.88
N ILE A 106 12.93 -9.36 -14.86
CA ILE A 106 13.00 -10.81 -14.65
C ILE A 106 11.98 -11.23 -13.59
N PRO A 107 10.90 -11.97 -13.97
CA PRO A 107 9.93 -12.48 -13.02
C PRO A 107 10.49 -13.65 -12.23
N LEU A 108 10.44 -13.61 -10.91
CA LEU A 108 10.91 -14.67 -10.01
C LEU A 108 9.99 -14.80 -8.79
N LEU A 109 9.90 -15.99 -8.22
CA LEU A 109 9.39 -16.19 -6.87
C LEU A 109 10.42 -15.68 -5.84
N ASP A 110 9.96 -15.22 -4.66
CA ASP A 110 10.84 -14.63 -3.64
C ASP A 110 11.98 -15.56 -3.20
N GLU A 111 11.69 -16.85 -3.01
CA GLU A 111 12.73 -17.85 -2.62
C GLU A 111 13.75 -18.07 -3.74
N VAL A 112 13.32 -18.01 -5.00
CA VAL A 112 14.21 -18.12 -6.16
C VAL A 112 15.06 -16.86 -6.28
N LEU A 113 14.47 -15.69 -6.11
CA LEU A 113 15.21 -14.42 -6.16
C LEU A 113 16.32 -14.39 -5.11
N THR A 114 16.01 -14.71 -3.85
CA THR A 114 17.01 -14.75 -2.78
C THR A 114 18.15 -15.72 -3.10
N SER A 115 17.82 -16.93 -3.57
CA SER A 115 18.83 -17.91 -3.95
C SER A 115 19.72 -17.40 -5.09
N LYS A 116 19.14 -16.67 -6.06
CA LYS A 116 19.89 -16.07 -7.17
C LYS A 116 20.78 -14.91 -6.74
N ILE A 117 20.36 -14.10 -5.78
CA ILE A 117 21.21 -13.05 -5.20
C ILE A 117 22.40 -13.68 -4.48
N VAL A 118 22.18 -14.72 -3.68
CA VAL A 118 23.27 -15.45 -3.01
C VAL A 118 24.24 -16.07 -4.03
N GLU A 119 23.72 -16.71 -5.08
CA GLU A 119 24.53 -17.28 -6.16
C GLU A 119 25.39 -16.20 -6.85
N SER A 120 24.78 -15.06 -7.18
CA SER A 120 25.46 -13.90 -7.78
C SER A 120 26.61 -13.38 -6.91
N ILE A 121 26.38 -13.23 -5.61
CA ILE A 121 27.39 -12.75 -4.65
C ILE A 121 28.55 -13.76 -4.51
N LEU A 122 28.23 -15.07 -4.39
CA LEU A 122 29.24 -16.11 -4.22
C LEU A 122 30.09 -16.33 -5.48
N SER A 123 29.52 -16.11 -6.67
CA SER A 123 30.26 -16.20 -7.94
C SER A 123 30.99 -14.92 -8.32
N ASP A 124 30.75 -13.83 -7.60
CA ASP A 124 31.22 -12.46 -7.95
C ASP A 124 30.77 -12.03 -9.37
N GLU A 125 29.61 -12.54 -9.80
CA GLU A 125 28.98 -12.20 -11.07
C GLU A 125 27.64 -11.47 -10.79
N PRO A 126 27.52 -10.15 -10.98
CA PRO A 126 26.29 -9.41 -10.71
C PRO A 126 25.19 -9.77 -11.72
N TYR A 127 24.11 -10.38 -11.23
CA TYR A 127 22.96 -10.79 -12.06
C TYR A 127 21.92 -9.69 -12.22
N TYR A 128 21.81 -8.80 -11.23
CA TYR A 128 20.81 -7.74 -11.17
C TYR A 128 21.48 -6.40 -10.82
N ASP A 129 20.96 -5.33 -11.39
CA ASP A 129 21.34 -3.97 -11.03
C ASP A 129 20.62 -3.51 -9.76
N TYR A 130 19.33 -3.80 -9.67
CA TYR A 130 18.54 -3.65 -8.45
C TYR A 130 17.40 -4.67 -8.46
N VAL A 131 16.81 -4.91 -7.30
CA VAL A 131 15.79 -5.91 -7.11
C VAL A 131 14.60 -5.35 -6.35
N SER A 132 13.41 -5.89 -6.64
CA SER A 132 12.21 -5.69 -5.84
C SER A 132 12.14 -6.81 -4.81
N ILE A 133 12.14 -6.47 -3.54
CA ILE A 133 12.08 -7.43 -2.44
C ILE A 133 10.79 -7.26 -1.64
N ASP A 134 10.21 -8.38 -1.26
CA ASP A 134 9.06 -8.43 -0.34
C ASP A 134 9.46 -7.94 1.06
N GLN A 135 8.63 -7.07 1.65
CA GLN A 135 8.90 -6.51 2.98
C GLN A 135 9.03 -7.60 4.05
N PHE A 136 8.24 -8.67 3.95
CA PHE A 136 8.20 -9.68 5.00
C PHE A 136 9.37 -10.66 4.94
N PHE A 137 9.66 -11.18 3.74
CA PHE A 137 10.74 -12.17 3.56
C PHE A 137 12.07 -11.52 3.20
N GLY A 138 12.06 -10.63 2.20
CA GLY A 138 13.28 -10.10 1.60
C GLY A 138 14.10 -9.23 2.53
N THR A 139 13.46 -8.47 3.42
CA THR A 139 14.16 -7.58 4.36
C THR A 139 15.03 -8.34 5.36
N SER A 140 14.66 -9.57 5.72
CA SER A 140 15.41 -10.38 6.70
C SER A 140 16.86 -10.65 6.29
N TYR A 141 17.14 -10.68 5.00
CA TYR A 141 18.47 -10.99 4.46
C TYR A 141 19.47 -9.82 4.48
N CYS A 142 19.06 -8.64 4.96
CA CYS A 142 20.01 -7.55 5.18
C CYS A 142 21.06 -7.90 6.25
N SER A 143 20.69 -8.70 7.26
CA SER A 143 21.62 -9.20 8.29
C SER A 143 22.62 -10.22 7.74
N GLU A 144 22.37 -10.78 6.55
CA GLU A 144 23.28 -11.71 5.86
C GLU A 144 24.21 -11.00 4.87
N GLY A 145 24.12 -9.66 4.76
CA GLY A 145 24.98 -8.86 3.89
C GLY A 145 24.62 -8.96 2.39
N LEU A 146 23.39 -9.33 2.05
CA LEU A 146 22.97 -9.47 0.65
C LEU A 146 22.79 -8.13 -0.07
N TYR A 147 22.57 -7.05 0.67
CA TYR A 147 22.26 -5.74 0.10
C TYR A 147 23.29 -4.68 0.50
N MET A 148 23.49 -3.69 -0.37
CA MET A 148 24.40 -2.58 -0.10
C MET A 148 23.67 -1.44 0.61
N ASP A 149 24.45 -0.57 1.28
CA ASP A 149 23.96 0.70 1.83
C ASP A 149 23.60 1.68 0.71
N LEU A 150 22.36 2.16 0.72
CA LEU A 150 21.78 3.08 -0.26
C LEU A 150 21.75 4.53 0.22
N SER A 151 22.33 4.84 1.39
CA SER A 151 22.26 6.18 2.00
C SER A 151 22.92 7.29 1.20
N SER A 152 23.82 6.95 0.30
CA SER A 152 24.64 7.90 -0.47
C SER A 152 24.58 7.70 -1.99
N LEU A 153 23.48 7.17 -2.51
CA LEU A 153 23.30 7.04 -3.96
C LEU A 153 23.27 8.40 -4.65
N PRO A 154 23.88 8.56 -5.85
CA PRO A 154 23.81 9.79 -6.60
C PRO A 154 22.38 10.13 -7.01
N TYR A 155 22.06 11.42 -7.17
CA TYR A 155 20.77 11.97 -7.62
C TYR A 155 19.58 11.81 -6.65
N ILE A 156 19.66 10.96 -5.64
CA ILE A 156 18.55 10.62 -4.77
C ILE A 156 18.51 11.56 -3.56
N ASP A 157 17.38 12.24 -3.40
CA ASP A 157 17.00 12.95 -2.16
C ASP A 157 15.77 12.29 -1.56
N TYR A 158 15.94 11.57 -0.46
CA TYR A 158 14.85 10.82 0.21
C TYR A 158 13.79 11.71 0.85
N SER A 159 13.93 13.04 0.83
CA SER A 159 12.88 13.99 1.25
C SER A 159 11.87 14.32 0.16
N GLU A 160 12.12 13.90 -1.07
CA GLU A 160 11.25 14.17 -2.21
C GLU A 160 9.91 13.42 -2.13
N PRO A 161 8.82 13.96 -2.73
CA PRO A 161 7.45 13.48 -2.51
C PRO A 161 7.14 12.10 -3.11
N TRP A 162 8.01 11.53 -3.95
CA TRP A 162 7.91 10.15 -4.44
C TRP A 162 8.51 9.11 -3.51
N TYR A 163 9.17 9.54 -2.41
CA TYR A 163 9.58 8.66 -1.34
C TYR A 163 8.61 8.75 -0.18
N TYR A 164 8.29 7.62 0.43
CA TYR A 164 7.39 7.58 1.60
C TYR A 164 8.18 7.93 2.86
N SER A 165 8.14 9.20 3.27
CA SER A 165 9.01 9.76 4.32
C SER A 165 8.98 8.96 5.62
N ALA A 166 7.80 8.52 6.10
CA ALA A 166 7.67 7.70 7.30
C ALA A 166 8.44 6.37 7.19
N TYR A 167 8.40 5.73 6.00
CA TYR A 167 9.18 4.52 5.73
C TYR A 167 10.66 4.82 5.61
N MET A 168 11.04 5.86 4.86
CA MET A 168 12.44 6.22 4.64
C MET A 168 13.13 6.64 5.94
N GLU A 169 12.40 7.28 6.86
CA GLU A 169 12.91 7.57 8.20
C GLU A 169 13.11 6.29 9.02
N THR A 170 12.12 5.39 9.03
CA THR A 170 12.19 4.12 9.76
C THR A 170 13.27 3.18 9.21
N LEU A 171 13.45 3.16 7.89
CA LEU A 171 14.49 2.36 7.21
C LEU A 171 15.90 2.91 7.40
N SER A 172 16.06 4.12 7.95
CA SER A 172 17.35 4.74 8.23
C SER A 172 17.79 4.40 9.65
N ILE A 173 18.77 3.52 9.83
CA ILE A 173 19.20 3.00 11.14
C ILE A 173 20.61 3.46 11.48
N GLY A 174 20.87 3.72 12.75
CA GLY A 174 22.15 4.13 13.29
C GLY A 174 22.63 5.43 12.64
N LYS A 175 23.78 5.41 11.97
CA LYS A 175 24.39 6.56 11.30
C LYS A 175 23.67 6.98 10.00
N GLY A 176 22.51 6.41 9.71
CA GLY A 176 21.73 6.71 8.52
C GLY A 176 21.81 5.66 7.43
N THR A 177 22.40 4.48 7.72
CA THR A 177 22.43 3.34 6.79
C THR A 177 21.03 2.95 6.36
N ARG A 178 20.86 2.67 5.06
CA ARG A 178 19.61 2.19 4.45
C ARG A 178 19.90 1.08 3.46
N PHE A 179 19.27 -0.07 3.63
CA PHE A 179 19.35 -1.16 2.64
C PHE A 179 18.19 -1.12 1.64
N PHE A 180 17.14 -0.35 1.93
CA PHE A 180 15.90 -0.39 1.17
C PHE A 180 15.38 1.01 0.86
N ILE A 181 14.70 1.12 -0.29
CA ILE A 181 13.99 2.33 -0.69
C ILE A 181 12.50 2.00 -0.79
N ALA A 182 11.69 2.79 -0.09
CA ALA A 182 10.23 2.79 -0.16
C ALA A 182 9.78 4.05 -0.91
N GLY A 183 9.24 3.87 -2.11
CA GLY A 183 8.85 4.99 -2.96
C GLY A 183 7.95 4.57 -4.11
N ASP A 184 7.54 5.55 -4.91
CA ASP A 184 6.72 5.34 -6.11
C ASP A 184 7.52 4.69 -7.28
N ILE A 185 8.77 4.27 -7.06
CA ILE A 185 9.53 3.45 -8.00
C ILE A 185 8.70 2.23 -8.42
N TYR A 186 8.04 1.64 -7.45
CA TYR A 186 6.96 0.68 -7.62
C TYR A 186 5.72 1.20 -6.91
N PRO A 187 4.57 1.36 -7.59
CA PRO A 187 3.38 2.00 -7.00
C PRO A 187 2.63 1.10 -6.00
N ILE A 188 3.34 0.19 -5.35
CA ILE A 188 2.76 -0.84 -4.51
C ILE A 188 2.37 -0.33 -3.12
N ILE A 189 3.15 0.59 -2.53
CA ILE A 189 2.86 1.10 -1.18
C ILE A 189 1.49 1.80 -1.16
N SER A 190 1.21 2.68 -2.13
CA SER A 190 -0.09 3.30 -2.29
C SER A 190 -1.20 2.28 -2.46
N SER A 191 -0.99 1.29 -3.34
CA SER A 191 -1.98 0.27 -3.66
C SER A 191 -2.27 -0.68 -2.49
N TRP A 192 -1.26 -0.97 -1.67
CA TRP A 192 -1.37 -1.90 -0.54
C TRP A 192 -1.57 -1.20 0.82
N THR A 193 -1.79 0.12 0.81
CA THR A 193 -2.23 0.86 1.99
C THR A 193 -3.59 0.34 2.46
N GLN A 194 -3.70 0.07 3.75
CA GLN A 194 -4.90 -0.46 4.39
C GLN A 194 -5.92 0.65 4.66
N ALA A 195 -7.19 0.34 4.38
CA ALA A 195 -8.32 1.21 4.63
C ALA A 195 -9.53 0.42 5.13
N THR A 196 -10.51 1.09 5.70
CA THR A 196 -11.81 0.53 6.03
C THR A 196 -12.82 0.98 4.98
N PHE A 197 -13.26 0.07 4.11
CA PHE A 197 -14.38 0.29 3.21
C PHE A 197 -15.67 -0.06 3.93
N TRP A 198 -16.72 0.76 3.77
CA TRP A 198 -17.99 0.54 4.44
C TRP A 198 -19.17 0.51 3.45
N ASN A 199 -20.03 -0.47 3.60
CA ASN A 199 -21.18 -0.68 2.73
C ASN A 199 -22.32 0.26 3.14
N LYS A 200 -22.70 1.18 2.22
CA LYS A 200 -23.74 2.20 2.49
C LYS A 200 -25.13 1.58 2.71
N THR A 201 -25.46 0.50 2.01
CA THR A 201 -26.74 -0.19 2.18
C THR A 201 -26.82 -0.81 3.57
N VAL A 202 -25.81 -1.57 3.97
CA VAL A 202 -25.78 -2.22 5.30
C VAL A 202 -25.78 -1.18 6.41
N TYR A 203 -25.03 -0.07 6.23
CA TYR A 203 -24.99 1.04 7.17
C TYR A 203 -26.37 1.70 7.30
N GLY A 204 -27.03 2.00 6.18
CA GLY A 204 -28.34 2.62 6.10
C GLY A 204 -29.43 1.81 6.79
N ASP A 205 -29.38 0.49 6.62
CA ASP A 205 -30.36 -0.43 7.19
C ASP A 205 -30.25 -0.58 8.71
N SER A 206 -29.01 -0.48 9.25
CA SER A 206 -28.76 -0.96 10.62
C SER A 206 -28.14 0.10 11.55
N VAL A 207 -27.48 1.13 11.03
CA VAL A 207 -26.73 2.09 11.84
C VAL A 207 -27.35 3.50 11.75
N SER A 208 -27.38 4.08 10.55
CA SER A 208 -27.89 5.44 10.33
C SER A 208 -28.32 5.64 8.88
N THR A 209 -29.42 6.33 8.66
CA THR A 209 -29.86 6.76 7.32
C THR A 209 -29.07 7.99 6.80
N ASP A 210 -28.32 8.65 7.66
CA ASP A 210 -27.41 9.74 7.26
C ASP A 210 -26.06 9.17 6.81
N MET A 211 -25.84 9.11 5.49
CA MET A 211 -24.63 8.57 4.87
C MET A 211 -23.40 9.46 5.10
N THR A 212 -23.58 10.71 5.56
CA THR A 212 -22.45 11.60 5.90
C THR A 212 -21.97 11.44 7.33
N SER A 213 -22.78 10.80 8.19
CA SER A 213 -22.51 10.70 9.63
C SER A 213 -21.22 9.98 9.98
N LEU A 214 -20.83 8.97 9.17
CA LEU A 214 -19.59 8.22 9.40
C LEU A 214 -18.35 9.04 9.01
N TYR A 215 -18.41 9.81 7.91
CA TYR A 215 -17.33 10.75 7.54
C TYR A 215 -17.15 11.83 8.61
N LYS A 216 -18.27 12.39 9.07
CA LYS A 216 -18.27 13.38 10.16
C LYS A 216 -17.67 12.80 11.44
N LEU A 217 -17.97 11.55 11.78
CA LEU A 217 -17.38 10.89 12.94
C LEU A 217 -15.85 10.78 12.84
N VAL A 218 -15.33 10.53 11.63
CA VAL A 218 -13.88 10.54 11.35
C VAL A 218 -13.31 11.95 11.52
N GLU A 219 -13.93 12.96 10.92
CA GLU A 219 -13.49 14.37 10.97
C GLU A 219 -13.46 14.91 12.40
N ASP A 220 -14.48 14.58 13.19
CA ASP A 220 -14.58 14.97 14.61
C ASP A 220 -13.62 14.16 15.52
N GLY A 221 -12.88 13.19 14.97
CA GLY A 221 -11.95 12.33 15.71
C GLY A 221 -12.63 11.26 16.57
N GLY A 222 -13.93 11.05 16.39
CA GLY A 222 -14.73 10.08 17.14
C GLY A 222 -14.76 8.65 16.53
N TRP A 223 -14.16 8.43 15.34
CA TRP A 223 -14.06 7.10 14.77
C TRP A 223 -13.03 6.27 15.52
N THR A 224 -13.49 5.56 16.53
CA THR A 224 -12.70 4.74 17.44
C THR A 224 -13.02 3.26 17.28
N PHE A 225 -12.15 2.41 17.84
CA PHE A 225 -12.37 0.97 17.84
C PHE A 225 -13.65 0.58 18.60
N ASP A 226 -13.99 1.27 19.67
CA ASP A 226 -15.22 1.01 20.43
C ASP A 226 -16.47 1.36 19.59
N GLU A 227 -16.46 2.43 18.79
CA GLU A 227 -17.54 2.75 17.86
C GLU A 227 -17.63 1.74 16.72
N MET A 228 -16.51 1.27 16.19
CA MET A 228 -16.51 0.16 15.21
C MET A 228 -17.16 -1.10 15.77
N GLN A 229 -16.78 -1.52 16.98
CA GLN A 229 -17.35 -2.70 17.65
C GLN A 229 -18.86 -2.57 17.86
N LYS A 230 -19.31 -1.41 18.29
CA LYS A 230 -20.73 -1.09 18.48
C LYS A 230 -21.50 -1.21 17.17
N MET A 231 -21.01 -0.63 16.08
CA MET A 231 -21.64 -0.73 14.75
C MET A 231 -21.64 -2.17 14.24
N CYS A 232 -20.57 -2.93 14.45
CA CYS A 232 -20.52 -4.36 14.10
C CYS A 232 -21.63 -5.15 14.81
N THR A 233 -21.82 -4.90 16.10
CA THR A 233 -22.88 -5.57 16.89
C THR A 233 -24.28 -5.17 16.42
N MET A 234 -24.50 -3.90 16.00
CA MET A 234 -25.81 -3.44 15.48
C MET A 234 -26.19 -4.11 14.15
N VAL A 235 -25.19 -4.44 13.33
CA VAL A 235 -25.41 -5.02 11.99
C VAL A 235 -25.64 -6.53 12.05
N TYR A 236 -25.18 -7.21 13.09
CA TYR A 236 -25.27 -8.65 13.19
C TYR A 236 -26.71 -9.16 13.00
N SER A 237 -26.86 -10.16 12.15
CA SER A 237 -28.12 -10.89 11.95
C SER A 237 -27.81 -12.37 11.74
N ASP A 238 -28.29 -13.17 12.63
CA ASP A 238 -28.29 -14.64 12.56
C ASP A 238 -29.30 -15.07 11.49
N ILE A 239 -28.81 -15.39 10.28
CA ILE A 239 -29.66 -15.68 9.12
C ILE A 239 -30.16 -17.12 9.15
N ASP A 240 -29.34 -18.05 9.64
CA ASP A 240 -29.70 -19.48 9.69
C ASP A 240 -30.33 -19.93 11.03
N ALA A 241 -30.41 -18.99 11.99
CA ALA A 241 -31.03 -19.16 13.30
C ALA A 241 -30.39 -20.28 14.17
N ASP A 242 -29.09 -20.48 14.01
CA ASP A 242 -28.28 -21.42 14.78
C ASP A 242 -27.69 -20.82 16.07
N HIS A 243 -27.82 -19.51 16.26
CA HIS A 243 -27.29 -18.71 17.38
C HIS A 243 -25.76 -18.71 17.52
N VAL A 244 -25.04 -19.00 16.43
CA VAL A 244 -23.58 -18.99 16.36
C VAL A 244 -23.14 -18.04 15.24
N VAL A 245 -22.23 -17.13 15.53
CA VAL A 245 -21.66 -16.27 14.50
C VAL A 245 -20.93 -17.13 13.47
N SER A 246 -21.38 -17.12 12.25
CA SER A 246 -20.92 -18.01 11.18
C SER A 246 -20.64 -17.27 9.86
N ALA A 247 -20.07 -18.00 8.91
CA ALA A 247 -19.88 -17.53 7.54
C ALA A 247 -21.20 -17.21 6.82
N GLY A 248 -22.35 -17.79 7.27
CA GLY A 248 -23.68 -17.60 6.70
C GLY A 248 -24.38 -16.32 7.14
N ASP A 249 -23.91 -15.68 8.20
CA ASP A 249 -24.57 -14.53 8.81
C ASP A 249 -24.26 -13.20 8.16
N ARG A 250 -25.11 -12.20 8.41
CA ARG A 250 -24.77 -10.79 8.18
C ARG A 250 -23.92 -10.30 9.35
N ILE A 251 -22.74 -9.77 9.07
CA ILE A 251 -21.74 -9.41 10.07
C ILE A 251 -21.23 -7.98 9.89
N GLY A 252 -20.71 -7.40 10.97
CA GLY A 252 -20.17 -6.04 10.95
C GLY A 252 -18.77 -5.98 10.36
N ALA A 253 -17.90 -6.90 10.75
CA ALA A 253 -16.53 -6.97 10.21
C ALA A 253 -16.05 -8.43 10.10
N CYS A 254 -15.14 -8.66 9.17
CA CYS A 254 -14.51 -9.96 8.95
C CYS A 254 -13.07 -9.76 8.47
N ASN A 255 -12.14 -10.47 9.09
CA ASN A 255 -10.75 -10.48 8.64
C ASN A 255 -10.09 -11.80 9.03
N SER A 256 -8.93 -12.11 8.44
CA SER A 256 -8.07 -13.16 8.96
C SER A 256 -7.43 -12.72 10.28
N VAL A 257 -6.82 -13.66 11.00
CA VAL A 257 -6.12 -13.35 12.25
C VAL A 257 -5.05 -12.24 12.07
N TYR A 258 -4.43 -12.12 10.89
CA TYR A 258 -3.45 -11.08 10.58
C TYR A 258 -4.02 -9.67 10.49
N GLY A 259 -5.32 -9.51 10.34
CA GLY A 259 -5.99 -8.22 10.49
C GLY A 259 -5.85 -7.60 11.88
N ALA A 260 -5.56 -8.42 12.89
CA ALA A 260 -5.29 -7.95 14.25
C ALA A 260 -4.06 -7.03 14.32
N ASP A 261 -3.01 -7.30 13.55
CA ASP A 261 -1.79 -6.49 13.56
C ASP A 261 -2.06 -5.11 12.97
N HIS A 262 -2.81 -5.01 11.87
CA HIS A 262 -3.21 -3.73 11.29
C HIS A 262 -4.07 -2.90 12.24
N LEU A 263 -5.02 -3.54 12.93
CA LEU A 263 -5.83 -2.89 13.97
C LEU A 263 -4.96 -2.42 15.13
N ALA A 264 -4.02 -3.24 15.61
CA ALA A 264 -3.15 -2.89 16.72
C ALA A 264 -2.29 -1.67 16.40
N PHE A 265 -1.65 -1.64 15.24
CA PHE A 265 -0.86 -0.48 14.81
C PHE A 265 -1.73 0.76 14.58
N SER A 266 -2.93 0.63 13.99
CA SER A 266 -3.83 1.77 13.82
C SER A 266 -4.31 2.36 15.14
N MET A 267 -4.43 1.54 16.18
CA MET A 267 -4.74 1.94 17.55
C MET A 267 -3.51 2.50 18.31
N GLY A 268 -2.39 2.68 17.62
CA GLY A 268 -1.17 3.28 18.17
C GLY A 268 -0.32 2.33 18.98
N MET A 269 -0.40 1.02 18.75
CA MET A 269 0.57 0.07 19.31
C MET A 269 1.98 0.41 18.82
N GLN A 270 2.91 0.53 19.74
CA GLN A 270 4.31 0.81 19.47
C GLN A 270 5.17 -0.29 20.08
N LEU A 271 5.88 -1.02 19.21
CA LEU A 271 6.71 -2.15 19.64
C LEU A 271 8.15 -1.74 19.85
N THR A 272 8.61 -0.76 19.06
CA THR A 272 9.97 -0.23 19.16
C THR A 272 9.94 1.31 19.21
N SER A 273 11.00 1.91 19.74
CA SER A 273 11.17 3.37 19.82
C SER A 273 12.58 3.74 19.40
N ARG A 274 12.70 4.69 18.47
CA ARG A 274 14.01 5.18 18.02
C ARG A 274 14.70 5.97 19.13
N ASN A 275 15.96 5.62 19.45
CA ASN A 275 16.77 6.30 20.43
C ASN A 275 17.64 7.41 19.79
N GLU A 276 18.39 8.14 20.64
CA GLU A 276 19.24 9.27 20.22
C GLU A 276 20.38 8.88 19.27
N ASP A 277 20.82 7.61 19.33
CA ASP A 277 21.87 7.08 18.45
C ASP A 277 21.33 6.57 17.10
N GLY A 278 20.00 6.67 16.87
CA GLY A 278 19.34 6.26 15.64
C GLY A 278 19.02 4.77 15.56
N TYR A 279 19.23 4.01 16.63
CA TYR A 279 18.79 2.63 16.79
C TYR A 279 17.42 2.54 17.45
N TYR A 280 16.88 1.35 17.65
CA TYR A 280 15.55 1.15 18.19
C TYR A 280 15.57 0.28 19.44
N ASP A 281 14.97 0.78 20.51
CA ASP A 281 14.77 0.07 21.76
C ASP A 281 13.43 -0.68 21.75
N LEU A 282 13.40 -1.87 22.37
CA LEU A 282 12.17 -2.65 22.54
C LEU A 282 11.29 -2.01 23.62
N VAL A 283 10.11 -1.48 23.22
CA VAL A 283 9.15 -0.84 24.15
C VAL A 283 7.77 -1.54 24.14
N ALA A 284 7.71 -2.77 23.66
CA ALA A 284 6.46 -3.49 23.39
C ALA A 284 5.59 -3.75 24.63
N ASP A 285 6.18 -4.00 25.81
CA ASP A 285 5.46 -4.39 27.03
C ASP A 285 4.99 -3.17 27.84
N THR A 286 4.01 -2.44 27.30
CA THR A 286 3.36 -1.31 27.99
C THR A 286 1.93 -1.66 28.37
N GLU A 287 1.36 -0.96 29.35
CA GLU A 287 -0.04 -1.11 29.73
C GLU A 287 -0.97 -0.85 28.53
N ARG A 288 -0.69 0.21 27.74
CA ARG A 288 -1.48 0.54 26.55
C ARG A 288 -1.44 -0.57 25.49
N ASN A 289 -0.26 -1.09 25.17
CA ASN A 289 -0.14 -2.18 24.19
C ASN A 289 -0.84 -3.46 24.66
N ASN A 290 -0.74 -3.79 25.94
CA ASN A 290 -1.44 -4.93 26.54
C ASN A 290 -2.97 -4.75 26.46
N ASP A 291 -3.48 -3.54 26.67
CA ASP A 291 -4.90 -3.22 26.56
C ASP A 291 -5.38 -3.27 25.12
N ILE A 292 -4.61 -2.73 24.16
CA ILE A 292 -4.89 -2.83 22.71
C ILE A 292 -5.05 -4.29 22.30
N VAL A 293 -4.07 -5.14 22.60
CA VAL A 293 -4.10 -6.56 22.22
C VAL A 293 -5.26 -7.28 22.89
N THR A 294 -5.58 -6.94 24.16
CA THR A 294 -6.74 -7.52 24.87
C THR A 294 -8.06 -7.13 24.21
N LYS A 295 -8.25 -5.85 23.87
CA LYS A 295 -9.44 -5.37 23.16
C LYS A 295 -9.63 -6.06 21.80
N ILE A 296 -8.57 -6.20 21.03
CA ILE A 296 -8.61 -6.88 19.73
C ILE A 296 -8.93 -8.37 19.91
N ASN A 297 -8.27 -9.05 20.85
CA ASN A 297 -8.58 -10.45 21.14
C ASN A 297 -10.05 -10.66 21.54
N ASP A 298 -10.58 -9.79 22.38
CA ASP A 298 -11.99 -9.85 22.80
C ASP A 298 -12.94 -9.60 21.62
N PHE A 299 -12.60 -8.69 20.73
CA PHE A 299 -13.36 -8.44 19.51
C PHE A 299 -13.37 -9.66 18.58
N PHE A 300 -12.20 -10.25 18.33
CA PHE A 300 -12.06 -11.41 17.46
C PHE A 300 -12.73 -12.68 18.00
N THR A 301 -12.85 -12.82 19.32
CA THR A 301 -13.30 -14.06 19.97
C THR A 301 -14.67 -13.97 20.63
N LYS A 302 -15.17 -12.77 20.95
CA LYS A 302 -16.38 -12.57 21.76
C LYS A 302 -17.42 -11.65 21.14
N ASN A 303 -17.05 -10.81 20.12
CA ASN A 303 -18.01 -9.89 19.51
C ASN A 303 -18.93 -10.63 18.55
N THR A 304 -20.25 -10.49 18.74
CA THR A 304 -21.25 -11.14 17.88
C THR A 304 -21.31 -10.56 16.46
N GLY A 305 -20.77 -9.37 16.24
CA GLY A 305 -20.73 -8.73 14.91
C GLY A 305 -19.43 -8.98 14.16
N TYR A 306 -18.54 -9.84 14.65
CA TYR A 306 -17.27 -10.14 14.03
C TYR A 306 -17.13 -11.63 13.71
N PHE A 307 -16.69 -11.94 12.50
CA PHE A 307 -16.33 -13.28 12.07
C PHE A 307 -14.85 -13.36 11.67
N MET A 308 -14.10 -14.25 12.29
CA MET A 308 -12.71 -14.48 11.93
C MET A 308 -12.63 -15.42 10.72
N TRP A 309 -12.23 -14.89 9.57
CA TRP A 309 -12.01 -15.66 8.37
C TRP A 309 -10.82 -16.61 8.54
N THR A 310 -10.95 -17.83 8.04
CA THR A 310 -9.92 -18.86 8.07
C THR A 310 -9.54 -19.29 6.65
N PHE A 311 -8.31 -19.76 6.46
CA PHE A 311 -7.73 -20.06 5.14
C PHE A 311 -8.33 -21.29 4.42
N ASP A 312 -9.26 -21.98 5.03
CA ASP A 312 -10.07 -23.03 4.41
C ASP A 312 -11.30 -22.50 3.65
N LEU A 313 -11.63 -21.22 3.85
CA LEU A 313 -12.66 -20.51 3.08
C LEU A 313 -12.11 -19.95 1.78
N ASP A 314 -13.00 -19.48 0.90
CA ASP A 314 -12.62 -18.79 -0.33
C ASP A 314 -11.69 -17.62 -0.04
N PRO A 315 -10.56 -17.46 -0.74
CA PRO A 315 -9.65 -16.31 -0.56
C PRO A 315 -10.32 -14.94 -0.70
N ASN A 316 -11.41 -14.85 -1.49
CA ASN A 316 -12.18 -13.64 -1.71
C ASN A 316 -13.41 -13.54 -0.78
N PHE A 317 -13.55 -14.41 0.23
CA PHE A 317 -14.72 -14.51 1.09
C PHE A 317 -15.21 -13.17 1.62
N THR A 318 -14.30 -12.33 2.14
CA THR A 318 -14.65 -11.01 2.69
C THR A 318 -15.16 -10.06 1.62
N ALA A 319 -14.56 -10.06 0.42
CA ALA A 319 -14.99 -9.27 -0.72
C ALA A 319 -16.38 -9.75 -1.23
N ILE A 320 -16.60 -11.07 -1.28
CA ILE A 320 -17.88 -11.67 -1.67
C ILE A 320 -19.00 -11.23 -0.72
N LYS A 321 -18.78 -11.32 0.59
CA LYS A 321 -19.77 -10.90 1.59
C LYS A 321 -20.05 -9.39 1.53
N PHE A 322 -19.01 -8.58 1.34
CA PHE A 322 -19.16 -7.13 1.20
C PHE A 322 -19.99 -6.77 -0.04
N ALA A 323 -19.74 -7.42 -1.16
CA ALA A 323 -20.48 -7.22 -2.41
C ALA A 323 -21.92 -7.74 -2.36
N ALA A 324 -22.22 -8.67 -1.46
CA ALA A 324 -23.55 -9.26 -1.24
C ALA A 324 -24.40 -8.49 -0.20
N ASP A 325 -23.95 -7.36 0.33
CA ASP A 325 -24.59 -6.59 1.41
C ASP A 325 -24.72 -7.39 2.73
N GLU A 326 -23.77 -8.28 2.98
CA GLU A 326 -23.68 -9.11 4.18
C GLU A 326 -22.53 -8.74 5.12
N LEU A 327 -21.76 -7.71 4.77
CA LEU A 327 -20.63 -7.19 5.55
C LEU A 327 -20.68 -5.66 5.61
N LEU A 328 -20.59 -5.07 6.82
CA LEU A 328 -20.55 -3.61 6.97
C LEU A 328 -19.18 -3.06 6.62
N PHE A 329 -18.12 -3.56 7.28
CA PHE A 329 -16.75 -3.07 7.14
C PHE A 329 -15.87 -4.11 6.45
N TYR A 330 -15.39 -3.75 5.26
CA TYR A 330 -14.35 -4.49 4.53
C TYR A 330 -13.01 -3.80 4.78
N GLN A 331 -12.23 -4.32 5.73
CA GLN A 331 -10.90 -3.84 6.06
C GLN A 331 -9.89 -4.49 5.14
N SER A 332 -9.31 -3.74 4.21
CA SER A 332 -8.48 -4.28 3.15
C SER A 332 -7.57 -3.22 2.52
N ALA A 333 -6.63 -3.65 1.69
CA ALA A 333 -5.81 -2.75 0.88
C ALA A 333 -6.62 -2.09 -0.26
N PHE A 334 -6.25 -0.87 -0.65
CA PHE A 334 -6.91 -0.16 -1.75
C PHE A 334 -7.00 -0.98 -3.03
N ILE A 335 -5.96 -1.75 -3.37
CA ILE A 335 -5.96 -2.56 -4.60
C ILE A 335 -7.11 -3.58 -4.65
N ASN A 336 -7.56 -4.09 -3.51
CA ASN A 336 -8.56 -5.14 -3.46
C ASN A 336 -9.97 -4.68 -3.87
N ILE A 337 -10.23 -3.36 -3.91
CA ILE A 337 -11.52 -2.85 -4.42
C ILE A 337 -11.64 -2.93 -5.95
N PHE A 338 -10.53 -3.17 -6.65
CA PHE A 338 -10.53 -3.40 -8.10
C PHE A 338 -10.81 -4.87 -8.45
N GLY A 339 -10.85 -5.76 -7.45
CA GLY A 339 -11.23 -7.16 -7.62
C GLY A 339 -12.62 -7.31 -8.26
N LYS A 340 -12.84 -8.45 -8.90
CA LYS A 340 -14.07 -8.74 -9.67
C LYS A 340 -15.32 -8.58 -8.80
N GLU A 341 -15.30 -9.07 -7.57
CA GLU A 341 -16.42 -9.08 -6.64
C GLU A 341 -16.90 -7.65 -6.36
N ILE A 342 -15.97 -6.76 -6.02
CA ILE A 342 -16.27 -5.34 -5.72
C ILE A 342 -16.62 -4.57 -7.00
N ARG A 343 -15.98 -4.89 -8.13
CA ARG A 343 -16.31 -4.27 -9.41
C ARG A 343 -17.75 -4.55 -9.84
N ASP A 344 -18.23 -5.77 -9.60
CA ASP A 344 -19.56 -6.22 -9.97
C ASP A 344 -20.63 -5.89 -8.89
N MET A 345 -20.20 -5.36 -7.72
CA MET A 345 -21.07 -4.92 -6.63
C MET A 345 -22.05 -3.85 -7.09
N LYS A 346 -23.32 -3.97 -6.65
CA LYS A 346 -24.39 -3.01 -7.01
C LYS A 346 -24.55 -1.89 -6.00
N SER A 347 -24.36 -2.21 -4.74
CA SER A 347 -24.47 -1.25 -3.65
C SER A 347 -23.27 -0.29 -3.65
N GLU A 348 -23.51 0.91 -3.15
CA GLU A 348 -22.46 1.90 -2.96
C GLU A 348 -21.68 1.62 -1.68
N PHE A 349 -20.43 2.04 -1.67
CA PHE A 349 -19.58 1.98 -0.50
C PHE A 349 -18.74 3.25 -0.35
N GLY A 350 -18.25 3.49 0.85
CA GLY A 350 -17.34 4.59 1.15
C GLY A 350 -16.02 4.07 1.68
N VAL A 351 -15.07 4.99 1.93
CA VAL A 351 -13.76 4.68 2.52
C VAL A 351 -13.48 5.60 3.69
N ILE A 352 -12.90 5.06 4.75
CA ILE A 352 -12.45 5.76 5.94
C ILE A 352 -11.14 5.12 6.44
N PRO A 353 -10.35 5.79 7.28
CA PRO A 353 -9.18 5.17 7.89
C PRO A 353 -9.56 4.00 8.81
N TYR A 354 -8.59 3.20 9.21
CA TYR A 354 -8.75 2.28 10.35
C TYR A 354 -9.08 3.09 11.61
N PRO A 355 -9.79 2.49 12.59
CA PRO A 355 -10.21 3.21 13.79
C PRO A 355 -9.04 3.52 14.71
N LYS A 356 -9.16 4.61 15.48
CA LYS A 356 -8.27 4.93 16.59
C LYS A 356 -8.59 4.07 17.81
N TYR A 357 -7.65 3.98 18.75
CA TYR A 357 -7.89 3.34 20.03
C TYR A 357 -9.01 4.01 20.84
N ASP A 358 -8.90 5.35 21.00
CA ASP A 358 -9.86 6.21 21.69
C ASP A 358 -9.81 7.64 21.12
N GLU A 359 -10.64 8.53 21.64
CA GLU A 359 -10.67 9.94 21.23
C GLU A 359 -9.39 10.71 21.63
N ASN A 360 -8.60 10.23 22.60
CA ASN A 360 -7.35 10.87 23.01
C ASN A 360 -6.19 10.56 22.05
N GLN A 361 -6.30 9.53 21.25
CA GLN A 361 -5.34 9.30 20.17
C GLN A 361 -5.51 10.43 19.15
N LYS A 362 -4.46 11.24 18.97
CA LYS A 362 -4.51 12.47 18.17
C LYS A 362 -4.79 12.16 16.70
N ASP A 363 -3.99 11.30 16.10
CA ASP A 363 -3.98 11.08 14.66
C ASP A 363 -4.46 9.65 14.32
N TYR A 364 -5.11 9.51 13.16
CA TYR A 364 -5.31 8.19 12.56
C TYR A 364 -3.97 7.66 12.08
N ILE A 365 -3.81 6.35 12.05
CA ILE A 365 -2.60 5.67 11.58
C ILE A 365 -3.01 4.67 10.52
N ALA A 366 -2.44 4.81 9.32
CA ALA A 366 -2.59 3.85 8.24
C ALA A 366 -1.35 2.97 8.14
N THR A 367 -1.56 1.70 7.87
CA THR A 367 -0.52 0.71 7.65
C THR A 367 -0.50 0.25 6.20
N VAL A 368 0.59 -0.36 5.78
CA VAL A 368 0.71 -1.04 4.49
C VAL A 368 0.80 -2.54 4.73
N HIS A 369 0.21 -3.34 3.88
CA HIS A 369 0.33 -4.79 3.96
C HIS A 369 1.79 -5.22 3.80
N ASN A 370 2.26 -6.17 4.58
CA ASN A 370 3.66 -6.61 4.62
C ASN A 370 4.16 -7.32 3.34
N ALA A 371 3.28 -7.61 2.39
CA ALA A 371 3.67 -8.03 1.04
C ALA A 371 3.93 -6.85 0.08
N ALA A 372 4.08 -5.61 0.59
CA ALA A 372 4.62 -4.50 -0.18
C ALA A 372 6.10 -4.73 -0.52
N PHE A 373 6.57 -4.11 -1.59
CA PHE A 373 7.94 -4.28 -2.06
C PHE A 373 8.78 -3.03 -1.84
N PHE A 374 10.05 -3.27 -1.57
CA PHE A 374 11.09 -2.25 -1.53
C PHE A 374 12.10 -2.48 -2.64
N VAL A 375 12.78 -1.41 -3.03
CA VAL A 375 13.98 -1.51 -3.88
C VAL A 375 15.18 -1.84 -2.99
N ALA A 376 15.99 -2.80 -3.42
CA ALA A 376 17.30 -3.11 -2.86
C ALA A 376 18.34 -3.25 -3.98
N ILE A 377 19.59 -3.03 -3.68
CA ILE A 377 20.71 -3.26 -4.61
C ILE A 377 21.58 -4.37 -4.01
N PRO A 378 21.86 -5.47 -4.77
CA PRO A 378 22.74 -6.53 -4.31
C PRO A 378 24.14 -6.02 -3.93
N SER A 379 24.75 -6.61 -2.89
CA SER A 379 26.00 -6.11 -2.32
C SER A 379 27.22 -6.25 -3.26
N ASN A 380 27.15 -7.11 -4.28
CA ASN A 380 28.19 -7.27 -5.30
C ASN A 380 27.97 -6.43 -6.55
N THR A 381 27.04 -5.49 -6.57
CA THR A 381 26.81 -4.58 -7.70
C THR A 381 28.03 -3.68 -7.85
N PRO A 382 28.65 -3.61 -9.07
CA PRO A 382 29.83 -2.78 -9.32
C PRO A 382 29.56 -1.28 -9.16
N ASP A 383 30.48 -0.54 -8.57
CA ASP A 383 30.35 0.91 -8.33
C ASP A 383 30.11 1.71 -9.63
N GLU A 384 30.71 1.29 -10.76
CA GLU A 384 30.51 1.91 -12.07
C GLU A 384 29.08 1.78 -12.62
N ARG A 385 28.27 0.89 -12.06
CA ARG A 385 26.86 0.73 -12.42
C ARG A 385 25.94 1.67 -11.63
N LEU A 386 26.38 2.13 -10.45
CA LEU A 386 25.54 2.86 -9.50
C LEU A 386 24.98 4.17 -10.05
N ASP A 387 25.72 4.84 -10.94
CA ASP A 387 25.25 6.08 -11.57
C ASP A 387 23.98 5.85 -12.41
N ALA A 388 23.99 4.82 -13.26
CA ALA A 388 22.86 4.47 -14.12
C ALA A 388 21.68 3.89 -13.30
N ILE A 389 21.99 3.08 -12.28
CA ILE A 389 20.99 2.47 -11.39
C ILE A 389 20.26 3.56 -10.59
N ALA A 390 21.00 4.45 -9.93
CA ALA A 390 20.44 5.51 -9.11
C ALA A 390 19.61 6.49 -9.94
N ALA A 391 20.11 6.90 -11.13
CA ALA A 391 19.33 7.73 -12.05
C ALA A 391 18.03 7.04 -12.50
N THR A 392 18.05 5.72 -12.71
CA THR A 392 16.84 4.96 -13.07
C THR A 392 15.84 4.91 -11.93
N ILE A 393 16.28 4.65 -10.70
CA ILE A 393 15.45 4.62 -9.50
C ILE A 393 14.80 5.99 -9.26
N GLU A 394 15.59 7.05 -9.30
CA GLU A 394 15.13 8.42 -9.08
C GLU A 394 14.12 8.86 -10.14
N ALA A 395 14.48 8.72 -11.43
CA ALA A 395 13.59 9.06 -12.52
C ALA A 395 12.29 8.25 -12.52
N GLN A 396 12.35 6.97 -12.15
CA GLN A 396 11.15 6.13 -12.08
C GLN A 396 10.22 6.55 -10.93
N GLY A 397 10.79 6.83 -9.74
CA GLY A 397 10.03 7.33 -8.60
C GLY A 397 9.29 8.62 -8.95
N TYR A 398 10.01 9.59 -9.50
CA TYR A 398 9.44 10.86 -9.97
C TYR A 398 8.37 10.66 -11.05
N GLN A 399 8.64 9.83 -12.07
CA GLN A 399 7.71 9.63 -13.19
C GLN A 399 6.41 8.96 -12.74
N ASN A 400 6.49 7.95 -11.86
CA ASN A 400 5.31 7.31 -11.30
C ASN A 400 4.55 8.24 -10.35
N TRP A 401 5.24 9.02 -9.53
CA TRP A 401 4.61 10.04 -8.68
C TRP A 401 3.82 11.05 -9.51
N LYS A 402 4.38 11.49 -10.62
CA LYS A 402 3.80 12.49 -11.50
C LYS A 402 2.65 11.95 -12.35
N ASP A 403 2.81 10.80 -12.98
CA ASP A 403 1.91 10.33 -14.04
C ASP A 403 1.05 9.12 -13.63
N TYR A 404 1.59 8.18 -12.84
CA TYR A 404 0.83 6.99 -12.40
C TYR A 404 -0.04 7.27 -11.16
N ARG A 405 0.54 7.91 -10.16
CA ARG A 405 -0.13 8.12 -8.86
C ARG A 405 -1.42 8.94 -8.96
N PRO A 406 -1.52 10.02 -9.78
CA PRO A 406 -2.78 10.70 -10.02
C PRO A 406 -3.82 9.78 -10.67
N VAL A 407 -3.43 8.95 -11.64
CA VAL A 407 -4.33 7.98 -12.28
C VAL A 407 -4.90 7.00 -11.25
N PHE A 408 -4.06 6.46 -10.37
CA PHE A 408 -4.53 5.56 -9.31
C PHE A 408 -5.52 6.23 -8.36
N PHE A 409 -5.16 7.39 -7.80
CA PHE A 409 -5.99 8.05 -6.79
C PHE A 409 -7.14 8.86 -7.36
N GLU A 410 -6.96 9.52 -8.49
CA GLU A 410 -7.96 10.45 -9.01
C GLU A 410 -8.92 9.78 -9.99
N GLU A 411 -8.42 8.94 -10.88
CA GLU A 411 -9.28 8.29 -11.87
C GLU A 411 -9.83 6.96 -11.36
N ALA A 412 -8.95 6.04 -10.93
CA ALA A 412 -9.38 4.70 -10.58
C ALA A 412 -10.20 4.67 -9.29
N LEU A 413 -9.74 5.32 -8.21
CA LEU A 413 -10.46 5.34 -6.93
C LEU A 413 -11.70 6.22 -7.00
N LYS A 414 -11.64 7.43 -7.58
CA LYS A 414 -12.81 8.30 -7.72
C LYS A 414 -13.92 7.66 -8.55
N VAL A 415 -13.59 7.00 -9.67
CA VAL A 415 -14.59 6.28 -10.47
C VAL A 415 -15.27 5.18 -9.66
N LYS A 416 -14.56 4.48 -8.78
CA LYS A 416 -15.13 3.43 -7.92
C LYS A 416 -16.10 3.98 -6.88
N PHE A 417 -15.80 5.15 -6.31
CA PHE A 417 -16.61 5.76 -5.25
C PHE A 417 -17.66 6.75 -5.76
N ASN A 418 -17.50 7.28 -6.98
CA ASN A 418 -18.33 8.37 -7.55
C ASN A 418 -19.60 7.90 -8.26
N ARG A 419 -20.26 6.88 -7.77
CA ARG A 419 -21.65 6.65 -8.20
C ARG A 419 -22.61 7.68 -7.62
N ASP A 420 -22.16 8.44 -6.61
CA ASP A 420 -22.91 9.48 -5.92
C ASP A 420 -22.06 10.77 -5.81
N ASP A 421 -22.40 11.80 -6.57
CA ASP A 421 -21.67 13.07 -6.63
C ASP A 421 -21.67 13.82 -5.27
N GLU A 422 -22.65 13.59 -4.38
CA GLU A 422 -22.78 14.35 -3.13
C GLU A 422 -21.66 14.04 -2.11
N ASN A 423 -20.99 12.89 -2.22
CA ASN A 423 -19.95 12.47 -1.27
C ASN A 423 -18.55 12.38 -1.86
N ALA A 424 -18.35 12.74 -3.13
CA ALA A 424 -17.06 12.64 -3.82
C ALA A 424 -15.95 13.43 -3.14
N GLU A 425 -16.27 14.63 -2.63
CA GLU A 425 -15.34 15.49 -1.87
C GLU A 425 -14.90 14.79 -0.58
N LYS A 426 -15.85 14.22 0.17
CA LYS A 426 -15.56 13.51 1.43
C LYS A 426 -14.69 12.27 1.21
N VAL A 427 -14.93 11.53 0.15
CA VAL A 427 -14.08 10.40 -0.23
C VAL A 427 -12.64 10.85 -0.51
N GLY A 428 -12.47 11.95 -1.25
CA GLY A 428 -11.15 12.54 -1.50
C GLY A 428 -10.42 12.93 -0.20
N GLU A 429 -11.12 13.60 0.72
CA GLU A 429 -10.59 13.97 2.04
C GLU A 429 -10.16 12.73 2.86
N MET A 430 -10.94 11.64 2.84
CA MET A 430 -10.60 10.42 3.54
C MET A 430 -9.38 9.71 2.94
N ILE A 431 -9.28 9.65 1.61
CA ILE A 431 -8.12 9.08 0.92
C ILE A 431 -6.85 9.88 1.27
N ASP A 432 -6.94 11.21 1.26
CA ASP A 432 -5.82 12.07 1.63
C ASP A 432 -5.42 11.93 3.10
N LEU A 433 -6.41 11.79 4.00
CA LEU A 433 -6.16 11.52 5.41
C LEU A 433 -5.41 10.19 5.59
N ILE A 434 -5.87 9.11 4.95
CA ILE A 434 -5.23 7.79 5.01
C ILE A 434 -3.79 7.87 4.51
N ARG A 435 -3.55 8.53 3.36
CA ARG A 435 -2.20 8.67 2.79
C ARG A 435 -1.24 9.44 3.68
N LYS A 436 -1.71 10.53 4.30
CA LYS A 436 -0.91 11.36 5.21
C LYS A 436 -0.65 10.71 6.56
N SER A 437 -1.44 9.71 6.93
CA SER A 437 -1.34 8.98 8.20
C SER A 437 -0.51 7.70 8.13
N LEU A 438 0.17 7.43 7.01
CA LEU A 438 1.05 6.28 6.87
C LEU A 438 2.13 6.28 7.96
N SER A 439 2.23 5.16 8.66
CA SER A 439 3.25 4.93 9.69
C SER A 439 3.65 3.46 9.71
N VAL A 440 4.86 3.20 10.15
CA VAL A 440 5.39 1.84 10.26
C VAL A 440 6.34 1.73 11.45
N ASP A 441 6.23 0.64 12.20
CA ASP A 441 7.20 0.26 13.24
C ASP A 441 8.29 -0.61 12.60
N ILE A 442 9.54 -0.43 13.00
CA ILE A 442 10.66 -1.23 12.47
C ILE A 442 10.45 -2.72 12.71
N ALA A 443 9.82 -3.09 13.83
CA ALA A 443 9.48 -4.47 14.15
C ALA A 443 8.50 -5.09 13.13
N TYR A 444 7.68 -4.29 12.44
CA TYR A 444 6.80 -4.78 11.38
C TYR A 444 7.58 -5.04 10.09
N ILE A 445 8.56 -4.19 9.75
CA ILE A 445 9.41 -4.36 8.57
C ILE A 445 10.32 -5.57 8.74
N TYR A 446 11.02 -5.65 9.87
CA TYR A 446 12.02 -6.71 10.17
C TYR A 446 11.46 -7.79 11.11
N SER A 447 10.17 -8.11 10.95
CA SER A 447 9.46 -9.04 11.83
C SER A 447 10.18 -10.40 11.95
N ASN A 448 10.64 -10.95 10.82
CA ASN A 448 11.36 -12.22 10.79
C ASN A 448 12.70 -12.18 11.55
N ASN A 449 13.42 -11.06 11.55
CA ASN A 449 14.65 -10.89 12.31
C ASN A 449 14.37 -10.85 13.83
N CYS A 450 13.19 -10.36 14.22
CA CYS A 450 12.81 -10.08 15.61
C CYS A 450 11.76 -11.07 16.15
N SER A 451 11.86 -12.37 15.81
CA SER A 451 10.97 -13.42 16.34
C SER A 451 9.47 -13.15 16.05
N ASP A 452 9.13 -12.71 14.86
CA ASP A 452 7.78 -12.35 14.44
C ASP A 452 7.13 -11.24 15.31
N LEU A 453 7.91 -10.35 15.88
CA LEU A 453 7.44 -9.27 16.75
C LEU A 453 6.37 -8.41 16.05
N GLY A 454 6.52 -8.11 14.77
CA GLY A 454 5.55 -7.33 14.00
C GLY A 454 4.18 -7.99 13.81
N ARG A 455 4.06 -9.28 14.10
CA ARG A 455 2.82 -10.07 14.06
C ARG A 455 2.32 -10.47 15.46
N ILE A 456 2.73 -9.74 16.49
CA ILE A 456 2.52 -10.17 17.86
C ILE A 456 1.04 -10.17 18.26
N ALA A 457 0.20 -9.27 17.72
CA ALA A 457 -1.23 -9.25 18.02
C ALA A 457 -1.91 -10.52 17.47
N ALA A 458 -1.64 -10.88 16.22
CA ALA A 458 -2.12 -12.13 15.62
C ALA A 458 -1.60 -13.36 16.38
N ASN A 459 -0.33 -13.36 16.78
CA ASN A 459 0.27 -14.46 17.54
C ASN A 459 -0.36 -14.62 18.92
N CYS A 460 -0.73 -13.53 19.59
CA CYS A 460 -1.45 -13.59 20.86
C CYS A 460 -2.83 -14.24 20.70
N ILE A 461 -3.57 -13.90 19.65
CA ILE A 461 -4.87 -14.53 19.35
C ILE A 461 -4.68 -16.03 19.07
N ASN A 462 -3.77 -16.41 18.19
CA ASN A 462 -3.52 -17.79 17.80
C ASN A 462 -3.08 -18.68 18.98
N THR A 463 -2.33 -18.13 19.92
CA THR A 463 -1.77 -18.90 21.07
C THR A 463 -2.62 -18.77 22.33
N GLY A 464 -3.57 -17.84 22.39
CA GLY A 464 -4.33 -17.52 23.60
C GLY A 464 -3.50 -16.86 24.69
N ARG A 465 -2.30 -16.34 24.38
CA ARG A 465 -1.41 -15.65 25.33
C ARG A 465 -1.71 -14.16 25.38
N THR A 466 -1.44 -13.54 26.53
CA THR A 466 -1.39 -12.08 26.60
C THR A 466 -0.12 -11.55 25.93
N LEU A 467 -0.11 -10.26 25.59
CA LEU A 467 1.09 -9.60 25.05
C LEU A 467 2.28 -9.73 26.00
N ALA A 468 2.07 -9.44 27.30
CA ALA A 468 3.11 -9.57 28.32
C ALA A 468 3.71 -10.97 28.38
N GLN A 469 2.89 -12.02 28.30
CA GLN A 469 3.36 -13.41 28.27
C GLN A 469 4.17 -13.72 27.00
N SER A 470 3.73 -13.23 25.84
CA SER A 470 4.42 -13.44 24.57
C SER A 470 5.77 -12.71 24.55
N ILE A 471 5.80 -11.44 24.97
CA ILE A 471 7.06 -10.67 25.08
C ILE A 471 8.01 -11.31 26.12
N ALA A 472 7.53 -11.73 27.28
CA ALA A 472 8.36 -12.36 28.29
C ALA A 472 8.98 -13.68 27.81
N SER A 473 8.22 -14.48 27.04
CA SER A 473 8.69 -15.74 26.47
C SER A 473 9.81 -15.57 25.44
N ASP A 474 9.75 -14.53 24.63
CA ASP A 474 10.61 -14.37 23.46
C ASP A 474 11.56 -13.15 23.55
N ARG A 475 11.59 -12.45 24.69
CA ARG A 475 12.38 -11.23 24.91
C ARG A 475 13.86 -11.38 24.52
N GLU A 476 14.51 -12.46 24.92
CA GLU A 476 15.92 -12.69 24.61
C GLU A 476 16.15 -12.88 23.11
N LYS A 477 15.24 -13.58 22.43
CA LYS A 477 15.31 -13.79 20.97
C LYS A 477 15.03 -12.49 20.20
N ILE A 478 14.04 -11.73 20.65
CA ILE A 478 13.69 -10.44 20.06
C ILE A 478 14.90 -9.49 20.18
N GLN A 479 15.48 -9.38 21.37
CA GLN A 479 16.63 -8.51 21.60
C GLN A 479 17.84 -8.95 20.77
N ALA A 480 18.16 -10.25 20.74
CA ALA A 480 19.24 -10.77 19.91
C ALA A 480 19.00 -10.51 18.42
N GLY A 481 17.75 -10.58 17.97
CA GLY A 481 17.37 -10.24 16.59
C GLY A 481 17.59 -8.76 16.25
N LEU A 482 17.20 -7.85 17.15
CA LEU A 482 17.47 -6.42 17.02
C LEU A 482 18.99 -6.13 17.03
N ASP A 483 19.73 -6.73 17.96
CA ASP A 483 21.18 -6.53 18.06
C ASP A 483 21.91 -6.99 16.80
N ASN A 484 21.55 -8.17 16.26
CA ASN A 484 22.11 -8.68 14.99
C ASN A 484 21.75 -7.78 13.81
N LEU A 485 20.52 -7.29 13.78
CA LEU A 485 20.07 -6.36 12.74
C LEU A 485 20.91 -5.08 12.78
N PHE A 486 21.08 -4.47 13.96
CA PHE A 486 21.83 -3.21 14.10
C PHE A 486 23.32 -3.39 13.83
N GLU A 487 23.92 -4.53 14.21
CA GLU A 487 25.28 -4.86 13.82
C GLU A 487 25.46 -4.91 12.29
N ALA A 488 24.49 -5.47 11.56
CA ALA A 488 24.53 -5.48 10.11
C ALA A 488 24.48 -4.06 9.52
N PHE A 489 23.65 -3.18 10.06
CA PHE A 489 23.59 -1.78 9.64
C PHE A 489 24.87 -1.01 9.95
N GLU A 490 25.50 -1.26 11.09
CA GLU A 490 26.77 -0.63 11.46
C GLU A 490 27.93 -1.10 10.58
N ASN A 491 28.03 -2.42 10.34
CA ASN A 491 29.12 -3.02 9.57
C ASN A 491 29.07 -2.70 8.07
N ASN A 492 27.92 -2.42 7.52
CA ASN A 492 27.72 -2.13 6.09
C ASN A 492 27.59 -0.65 5.77
N TYR A 493 27.75 0.24 6.74
CA TYR A 493 27.71 1.69 6.53
C TYR A 493 28.80 2.13 5.54
N ARG A 494 28.39 2.69 4.41
CA ARG A 494 29.26 3.25 3.35
C ARG A 494 29.38 4.77 3.42
N GLY A 495 28.93 5.41 4.49
CA GLY A 495 28.91 6.86 4.64
C GLY A 495 30.29 7.47 4.44
N LYS A 496 30.32 8.56 3.68
CA LYS A 496 31.51 9.36 3.38
C LYS A 496 31.75 10.38 4.47
#